data_61baba1da6373b4dada949a470029eff
#
_entry.id   61baba1da6373b4dada949a470029eff
#
_cell.length_a   1.000
_cell.length_b   1.000
_cell.length_c   1.000
_cell.angle_alpha   90.00
_cell.angle_beta   90.00
_cell.angle_gamma   90.00
#
_symmetry.space_group_name_H-M   'P 1'
#
loop_
_entity.id
_entity.type
_entity.pdbx_description
1 polymer ?
#
loop_
_entity_poly.entity_id
_entity_poly.type
_entity_poly.pdbx_seq_one_letter_code
_entity_poly.pdbx_strand_id
1 'polypeptide(L)'
;MTEPLIELRGVSKSFGSSVVLDQIDLSIYPGEAVAIIGPSGSGKSTILRLIAGLLVPDVGEIYIKSKLREGSVEDGANPIGISLVFQQAALFDSLSVDENVGFALYQHSQLPRQRIQQLVQEKLAMVGLGDVSDRYPAELSGGMRKRVSFARAIMEDPNNPDDNPEILLYDEPTAGLDPVASTVIEDLIRHLQCAAGICNTYVVVTHQQSTIHRTADRVVFLYQGKLHWQGSVAEIDTTDNPIIRQFFSGSVDGPIHVIG
;
A
#
# COMPACT_ATOMS: atom_id res chain seq x y z
N MET A 1 -5.51 -1.68 -26.26
CA MET A 1 -4.90 -0.93 -25.13
C MET A 1 -5.38 -1.62 -23.86
N THR A 2 -4.50 -1.93 -22.94
CA THR A 2 -4.86 -2.56 -21.67
C THR A 2 -5.62 -1.53 -20.83
N GLU A 3 -6.77 -1.90 -20.26
CA GLU A 3 -7.51 -1.01 -19.39
C GLU A 3 -6.79 -0.85 -18.03
N PRO A 4 -6.80 0.35 -17.42
CA PRO A 4 -6.21 0.54 -16.12
C PRO A 4 -7.00 -0.22 -15.03
N LEU A 5 -6.26 -0.80 -14.09
CA LEU A 5 -6.83 -1.46 -12.92
C LEU A 5 -7.32 -0.44 -11.89
N ILE A 6 -6.56 0.65 -11.72
CA ILE A 6 -6.89 1.81 -10.90
C ILE A 6 -6.76 3.06 -11.76
N GLU A 7 -7.76 3.93 -11.75
CA GLU A 7 -7.70 5.20 -12.45
C GLU A 7 -8.30 6.33 -11.61
N LEU A 8 -7.51 7.36 -11.38
CA LEU A 8 -7.91 8.61 -10.75
C LEU A 8 -8.05 9.65 -11.86
N ARG A 9 -9.20 10.33 -11.96
CA ARG A 9 -9.50 11.37 -12.96
C ARG A 9 -9.80 12.69 -12.28
N GLY A 10 -8.89 13.65 -12.37
CA GLY A 10 -9.04 14.99 -11.81
C GLY A 10 -9.30 15.00 -10.30
N VAL A 11 -8.74 14.04 -9.56
CA VAL A 11 -9.04 13.83 -8.14
C VAL A 11 -8.44 14.94 -7.30
N SER A 12 -9.28 15.61 -6.52
CA SER A 12 -8.87 16.61 -5.54
C SER A 12 -9.39 16.26 -4.14
N LYS A 13 -8.58 16.56 -3.12
CA LYS A 13 -8.91 16.34 -1.71
C LYS A 13 -8.38 17.45 -0.81
N SER A 14 -9.26 17.95 0.05
CA SER A 14 -8.94 18.97 1.05
C SER A 14 -9.29 18.50 2.45
N PHE A 15 -8.62 19.01 3.45
CA PHE A 15 -8.95 18.87 4.86
C PHE A 15 -9.07 20.27 5.48
N GLY A 16 -10.30 20.67 5.77
CA GLY A 16 -10.60 22.08 6.14
C GLY A 16 -10.23 23.02 4.99
N SER A 17 -9.39 24.00 5.25
CA SER A 17 -8.91 24.97 4.22
C SER A 17 -7.65 24.50 3.47
N SER A 18 -7.07 23.36 3.84
CA SER A 18 -5.83 22.87 3.24
C SER A 18 -6.11 21.94 2.08
N VAL A 19 -5.74 22.31 0.86
CA VAL A 19 -5.77 21.44 -0.30
C VAL A 19 -4.57 20.50 -0.23
N VAL A 20 -4.83 19.19 -0.15
CA VAL A 20 -3.79 18.15 -0.04
C VAL A 20 -3.52 17.50 -1.39
N LEU A 21 -4.55 17.32 -2.22
CA LEU A 21 -4.44 16.83 -3.60
C LEU A 21 -5.21 17.77 -4.51
N ASP A 22 -4.63 18.10 -5.65
CA ASP A 22 -5.19 19.05 -6.61
C ASP A 22 -5.10 18.46 -8.02
N GLN A 23 -6.25 18.05 -8.56
CA GLN A 23 -6.45 17.51 -9.90
C GLN A 23 -5.46 16.38 -10.27
N ILE A 24 -5.45 15.32 -9.47
CA ILE A 24 -4.62 14.14 -9.70
C ILE A 24 -5.22 13.28 -10.81
N ASP A 25 -4.46 13.07 -11.86
CA ASP A 25 -4.71 12.07 -12.91
C ASP A 25 -3.65 10.98 -12.81
N LEU A 26 -4.06 9.75 -12.46
CA LEU A 26 -3.16 8.62 -12.27
C LEU A 26 -3.82 7.33 -12.73
N SER A 27 -3.15 6.59 -13.63
CA SER A 27 -3.57 5.26 -14.07
C SER A 27 -2.54 4.23 -13.63
N ILE A 28 -3.00 3.11 -13.06
CA ILE A 28 -2.18 1.96 -12.66
C ILE A 28 -2.75 0.74 -13.38
N TYR A 29 -1.87 0.00 -14.05
CA TYR A 29 -2.25 -1.13 -14.88
C TYR A 29 -2.04 -2.48 -14.16
N PRO A 30 -2.75 -3.53 -14.59
CA PRO A 30 -2.52 -4.87 -14.06
C PRO A 30 -1.04 -5.30 -14.18
N GLY A 31 -0.48 -5.84 -13.12
CA GLY A 31 0.90 -6.29 -13.06
C GLY A 31 1.93 -5.23 -12.70
N GLU A 32 1.54 -3.96 -12.56
CA GLU A 32 2.48 -2.89 -12.20
C GLU A 32 2.86 -2.88 -10.73
N ALA A 33 4.13 -2.61 -10.47
CA ALA A 33 4.68 -2.24 -9.18
C ALA A 33 4.99 -0.74 -9.17
N VAL A 34 4.12 0.05 -8.56
CA VAL A 34 4.20 1.52 -8.61
C VAL A 34 4.66 2.09 -7.27
N ALA A 35 5.71 2.91 -7.26
CA ALA A 35 6.07 3.71 -6.10
C ALA A 35 5.53 5.14 -6.24
N ILE A 36 4.79 5.61 -5.24
CA ILE A 36 4.43 7.03 -5.10
C ILE A 36 5.39 7.64 -4.10
N ILE A 37 6.20 8.60 -4.57
CA ILE A 37 7.25 9.23 -3.80
C ILE A 37 7.04 10.74 -3.71
N GLY A 38 7.78 11.39 -2.82
CA GLY A 38 7.74 12.83 -2.64
C GLY A 38 8.00 13.23 -1.18
N PRO A 39 8.13 14.53 -0.90
CA PRO A 39 8.38 15.05 0.44
C PRO A 39 7.29 14.63 1.46
N SER A 40 7.61 14.71 2.74
CA SER A 40 6.62 14.51 3.79
C SER A 40 5.49 15.54 3.66
N GLY A 41 4.26 15.12 3.90
CA GLY A 41 3.07 15.98 3.78
C GLY A 41 2.59 16.25 2.34
N SER A 42 3.20 15.68 1.31
CA SER A 42 2.77 15.91 -0.09
C SER A 42 1.44 15.25 -0.50
N GLY A 43 0.82 14.43 0.37
CA GLY A 43 -0.46 13.78 0.08
C GLY A 43 -0.38 12.29 -0.31
N LYS A 44 0.79 11.65 -0.25
CA LYS A 44 1.00 10.26 -0.67
C LYS A 44 0.05 9.26 0.02
N SER A 45 -0.01 9.27 1.36
CA SER A 45 -0.93 8.40 2.12
C SER A 45 -2.39 8.74 1.85
N THR A 46 -2.70 9.99 1.47
CA THR A 46 -4.05 10.39 1.08
C THR A 46 -4.47 9.71 -0.22
N ILE A 47 -3.57 9.61 -1.21
CA ILE A 47 -3.84 8.86 -2.45
C ILE A 47 -4.13 7.38 -2.12
N LEU A 48 -3.31 6.73 -1.28
CA LEU A 48 -3.57 5.34 -0.88
C LEU A 48 -4.93 5.17 -0.21
N ARG A 49 -5.30 6.08 0.71
CA ARG A 49 -6.59 6.02 1.40
C ARG A 49 -7.77 6.25 0.46
N LEU A 50 -7.61 7.12 -0.54
CA LEU A 50 -8.60 7.32 -1.60
C LEU A 50 -8.73 6.05 -2.46
N ILE A 51 -7.63 5.44 -2.89
CA ILE A 51 -7.64 4.17 -3.65
C ILE A 51 -8.25 3.04 -2.79
N ALA A 52 -7.94 2.97 -1.50
CA ALA A 52 -8.51 1.99 -0.58
C ALA A 52 -10.01 2.21 -0.28
N GLY A 53 -10.57 3.37 -0.62
CA GLY A 53 -11.95 3.74 -0.28
C GLY A 53 -12.15 4.15 1.17
N LEU A 54 -11.08 4.42 1.90
CA LEU A 54 -11.13 4.97 3.26
C LEU A 54 -11.39 6.48 3.27
N LEU A 55 -11.27 7.13 2.12
CA LEU A 55 -11.60 8.52 1.88
C LEU A 55 -12.35 8.63 0.56
N VAL A 56 -13.23 9.64 0.48
CA VAL A 56 -13.93 10.03 -0.74
C VAL A 56 -13.28 11.30 -1.28
N PRO A 57 -13.04 11.43 -2.60
CA PRO A 57 -12.56 12.67 -3.18
C PRO A 57 -13.60 13.79 -3.05
N ASP A 58 -13.15 15.05 -2.96
CA ASP A 58 -14.04 16.20 -2.97
C ASP A 58 -14.44 16.58 -4.41
N VAL A 59 -13.53 16.32 -5.37
CA VAL A 59 -13.74 16.51 -6.81
C VAL A 59 -13.04 15.38 -7.56
N GLY A 60 -13.54 15.05 -8.75
CA GLY A 60 -13.00 13.98 -9.60
C GLY A 60 -13.56 12.61 -9.28
N GLU A 61 -13.07 11.61 -9.98
CA GLU A 61 -13.61 10.25 -9.95
C GLU A 61 -12.49 9.24 -9.79
N ILE A 62 -12.81 8.13 -9.11
CA ILE A 62 -11.90 6.98 -8.93
C ILE A 62 -12.57 5.76 -9.52
N TYR A 63 -11.87 5.14 -10.47
CA TYR A 63 -12.30 3.88 -11.07
C TYR A 63 -11.38 2.74 -10.63
N ILE A 64 -11.98 1.62 -10.29
CA ILE A 64 -11.29 0.37 -9.99
C ILE A 64 -11.88 -0.71 -10.91
N LYS A 65 -11.04 -1.39 -11.71
CA LYS A 65 -11.50 -2.34 -12.73
C LYS A 65 -12.60 -1.74 -13.61
N SER A 66 -12.40 -0.50 -14.08
CA SER A 66 -13.33 0.27 -14.91
C SER A 66 -14.70 0.56 -14.26
N LYS A 67 -14.88 0.26 -12.97
CA LYS A 67 -16.08 0.61 -12.20
C LYS A 67 -15.84 1.86 -11.38
N LEU A 68 -16.75 2.83 -11.50
CA LEU A 68 -16.73 4.02 -10.65
C LEU A 68 -16.91 3.61 -9.19
N ARG A 69 -16.03 4.10 -8.32
CA ARG A 69 -16.20 3.94 -6.88
C ARG A 69 -17.12 5.02 -6.34
N GLU A 70 -18.27 4.62 -5.89
CA GLU A 70 -19.25 5.49 -5.22
C GLU A 70 -19.12 5.34 -3.70
N GLY A 71 -18.90 6.44 -3.00
CA GLY A 71 -18.82 6.47 -1.54
C GLY A 71 -17.56 5.84 -0.94
N SER A 72 -17.59 5.63 0.37
CA SER A 72 -16.53 4.98 1.15
C SER A 72 -16.84 3.50 1.39
N VAL A 73 -15.85 2.75 1.87
CA VAL A 73 -16.04 1.35 2.31
C VAL A 73 -17.07 1.26 3.44
N GLU A 74 -17.16 2.29 4.30
CA GLU A 74 -18.15 2.36 5.39
C GLU A 74 -19.59 2.50 4.86
N ASP A 75 -19.77 3.06 3.66
CA ASP A 75 -21.08 3.19 2.99
C ASP A 75 -21.50 1.89 2.28
N GLY A 76 -20.77 0.80 2.42
CA GLY A 76 -21.03 -0.47 1.75
C GLY A 76 -20.60 -0.49 0.28
N ALA A 77 -19.79 0.48 -0.15
CA ALA A 77 -19.15 0.45 -1.46
C ALA A 77 -18.31 -0.82 -1.57
N ASN A 78 -18.63 -1.64 -2.55
CA ASN A 78 -18.13 -2.99 -2.75
C ASN A 78 -16.59 -3.07 -2.60
N PRO A 79 -16.06 -3.87 -1.70
CA PRO A 79 -14.63 -4.09 -1.58
C PRO A 79 -14.14 -4.77 -2.87
N ILE A 80 -13.44 -4.03 -3.68
CA ILE A 80 -12.84 -4.57 -4.88
C ILE A 80 -11.45 -5.02 -4.47
N GLY A 81 -11.30 -6.20 -3.90
CA GLY A 81 -10.01 -6.88 -3.69
C GLY A 81 -8.79 -5.99 -3.39
N ILE A 82 -8.96 -4.92 -2.57
CA ILE A 82 -7.88 -3.99 -2.22
C ILE A 82 -7.56 -4.13 -0.74
N SER A 83 -6.30 -4.43 -0.44
CA SER A 83 -5.80 -4.46 0.94
C SER A 83 -4.77 -3.36 1.18
N LEU A 84 -4.82 -2.73 2.35
CA LEU A 84 -3.91 -1.67 2.76
C LEU A 84 -3.06 -2.11 3.96
N VAL A 85 -1.75 -2.06 3.78
CA VAL A 85 -0.76 -2.21 4.86
C VAL A 85 -0.35 -0.83 5.34
N PHE A 86 -0.71 -0.51 6.58
CA PHE A 86 -0.45 0.80 7.18
C PHE A 86 1.01 0.96 7.63
N GLN A 87 1.45 2.21 7.70
CA GLN A 87 2.78 2.58 8.20
C GLN A 87 3.05 2.03 9.61
N GLN A 88 2.09 2.13 10.51
CA GLN A 88 2.07 1.36 11.75
C GLN A 88 1.25 0.10 11.47
N ALA A 89 1.74 -1.07 11.83
CA ALA A 89 1.12 -2.36 11.47
C ALA A 89 -0.38 -2.46 11.76
N ALA A 90 -0.94 -1.54 12.54
CA ALA A 90 -2.35 -1.41 12.90
C ALA A 90 -2.96 -2.74 13.38
N LEU A 91 -2.20 -3.49 14.18
CA LEU A 91 -2.68 -4.71 14.81
C LEU A 91 -3.52 -4.35 16.04
N PHE A 92 -4.50 -5.17 16.32
CA PHE A 92 -5.29 -5.08 17.55
C PHE A 92 -4.46 -5.65 18.71
N ASP A 93 -4.05 -4.81 19.65
CA ASP A 93 -3.19 -5.21 20.77
C ASP A 93 -3.82 -6.25 21.70
N SER A 94 -5.15 -6.29 21.76
CA SER A 94 -5.94 -7.24 22.58
C SER A 94 -6.16 -8.60 21.91
N LEU A 95 -5.77 -8.75 20.64
CA LEU A 95 -5.93 -9.99 19.89
C LEU A 95 -4.58 -10.67 19.67
N SER A 96 -4.58 -12.00 19.64
CA SER A 96 -3.41 -12.78 19.27
C SER A 96 -3.03 -12.56 17.80
N VAL A 97 -1.88 -13.05 17.38
CA VAL A 97 -1.46 -13.03 15.96
C VAL A 97 -2.45 -13.80 15.10
N ASP A 98 -2.90 -14.97 15.52
CA ASP A 98 -3.94 -15.76 14.83
C ASP A 98 -5.20 -14.92 14.60
N GLU A 99 -5.71 -14.30 15.68
CA GLU A 99 -6.91 -13.48 15.62
C GLU A 99 -6.73 -12.21 14.79
N ASN A 100 -5.54 -11.58 14.81
CA ASN A 100 -5.23 -10.44 13.97
C ASN A 100 -5.20 -10.80 12.49
N VAL A 101 -4.53 -11.90 12.11
CA VAL A 101 -4.41 -12.32 10.72
C VAL A 101 -5.74 -12.84 10.19
N GLY A 102 -6.44 -13.67 10.96
CA GLY A 102 -7.73 -14.23 10.60
C GLY A 102 -8.93 -13.31 10.82
N PHE A 103 -8.73 -12.07 11.27
CA PHE A 103 -9.80 -11.18 11.78
C PHE A 103 -11.03 -11.12 10.87
N ALA A 104 -10.82 -10.82 9.59
CA ALA A 104 -11.92 -10.71 8.63
C ALA A 104 -12.70 -12.02 8.49
N LEU A 105 -12.00 -13.16 8.42
CA LEU A 105 -12.63 -14.48 8.32
C LEU A 105 -13.38 -14.85 9.59
N TYR A 106 -12.83 -14.56 10.77
CA TYR A 106 -13.52 -14.82 12.04
C TYR A 106 -14.81 -13.99 12.20
N GLN A 107 -14.87 -12.81 11.59
CA GLN A 107 -16.03 -11.92 11.69
C GLN A 107 -17.08 -12.16 10.61
N HIS A 108 -16.66 -12.47 9.37
CA HIS A 108 -17.54 -12.40 8.22
C HIS A 108 -17.71 -13.71 7.45
N SER A 109 -16.82 -14.71 7.64
CA SER A 109 -16.94 -15.98 6.92
C SER A 109 -17.78 -17.01 7.65
N GLN A 110 -18.24 -18.03 6.92
CA GLN A 110 -18.90 -19.22 7.45
C GLN A 110 -17.92 -20.40 7.67
N LEU A 111 -16.61 -20.13 7.55
CA LEU A 111 -15.59 -21.17 7.67
C LEU A 111 -15.50 -21.70 9.11
N PRO A 112 -15.29 -23.01 9.30
CA PRO A 112 -14.98 -23.56 10.63
C PRO A 112 -13.69 -22.94 11.19
N ARG A 113 -13.67 -22.64 12.49
CA ARG A 113 -12.51 -22.02 13.16
C ARG A 113 -11.18 -22.75 12.84
N GLN A 114 -11.20 -24.06 12.83
CA GLN A 114 -10.01 -24.87 12.48
C GLN A 114 -9.50 -24.60 11.07
N ARG A 115 -10.40 -24.36 10.10
CA ARG A 115 -10.00 -24.01 8.74
C ARG A 115 -9.39 -22.61 8.65
N ILE A 116 -9.94 -21.65 9.40
CA ILE A 116 -9.37 -20.29 9.50
C ILE A 116 -7.96 -20.37 10.08
N GLN A 117 -7.76 -21.13 11.15
CA GLN A 117 -6.42 -21.31 11.75
C GLN A 117 -5.41 -21.91 10.76
N GLN A 118 -5.82 -22.87 9.93
CA GLN A 118 -4.96 -23.42 8.88
C GLN A 118 -4.56 -22.35 7.86
N LEU A 119 -5.53 -21.54 7.39
CA LEU A 119 -5.26 -20.44 6.46
C LEU A 119 -4.32 -19.39 7.08
N VAL A 120 -4.51 -19.06 8.36
CA VAL A 120 -3.62 -18.16 9.10
C VAL A 120 -2.19 -18.70 9.12
N GLN A 121 -2.01 -20.00 9.45
CA GLN A 121 -0.69 -20.62 9.45
C GLN A 121 -0.03 -20.59 8.06
N GLU A 122 -0.79 -20.85 7.00
CA GLU A 122 -0.32 -20.75 5.62
C GLU A 122 0.17 -19.33 5.31
N LYS A 123 -0.60 -18.28 5.65
CA LYS A 123 -0.22 -16.88 5.40
C LYS A 123 0.95 -16.43 6.28
N LEU A 124 1.02 -16.86 7.53
CA LEU A 124 2.17 -16.60 8.39
C LEU A 124 3.45 -17.24 7.85
N ALA A 125 3.38 -18.46 7.35
CA ALA A 125 4.51 -19.13 6.71
C ALA A 125 4.99 -18.36 5.47
N MET A 126 4.08 -17.83 4.63
CA MET A 126 4.42 -17.03 3.45
C MET A 126 5.19 -15.74 3.79
N VAL A 127 4.94 -15.15 4.94
CA VAL A 127 5.69 -13.96 5.41
C VAL A 127 6.90 -14.34 6.29
N GLY A 128 7.27 -15.62 6.34
CA GLY A 128 8.42 -16.11 7.09
C GLY A 128 8.24 -16.03 8.61
N LEU A 129 7.02 -16.21 9.09
CA LEU A 129 6.67 -16.30 10.51
C LEU A 129 6.07 -17.68 10.80
N GLY A 130 6.83 -18.51 11.50
CA GLY A 130 6.32 -19.76 12.11
C GLY A 130 6.08 -19.56 13.62
N ASP A 131 5.30 -20.42 14.23
CA ASP A 131 5.15 -20.58 15.70
C ASP A 131 4.93 -19.27 16.51
N VAL A 132 4.20 -18.31 15.94
CA VAL A 132 3.89 -17.03 16.60
C VAL A 132 2.40 -16.79 16.79
N SER A 133 1.54 -17.70 16.37
CA SER A 133 0.09 -17.53 16.31
C SER A 133 -0.54 -17.16 17.65
N ASP A 134 -0.04 -17.74 18.75
CA ASP A 134 -0.57 -17.49 20.09
C ASP A 134 0.01 -16.25 20.77
N ARG A 135 1.00 -15.60 20.14
CA ARG A 135 1.61 -14.38 20.68
C ARG A 135 0.71 -13.16 20.46
N TYR A 136 0.93 -12.16 21.30
CA TYR A 136 0.29 -10.84 21.17
C TYR A 136 1.24 -9.84 20.49
N PRO A 137 0.73 -8.76 19.87
CA PRO A 137 1.55 -7.75 19.21
C PRO A 137 2.67 -7.16 20.08
N ALA A 138 2.45 -7.03 21.39
CA ALA A 138 3.45 -6.53 22.34
C ALA A 138 4.67 -7.45 22.49
N GLU A 139 4.54 -8.74 22.16
CA GLU A 139 5.60 -9.75 22.25
C GLU A 139 6.43 -9.85 20.95
N LEU A 140 6.11 -9.04 19.93
CA LEU A 140 6.71 -9.09 18.61
C LEU A 140 7.70 -7.92 18.40
N SER A 141 8.79 -8.18 17.67
CA SER A 141 9.64 -7.09 17.16
C SER A 141 8.90 -6.22 16.13
N GLY A 142 9.41 -5.03 15.83
CA GLY A 142 8.84 -4.14 14.81
C GLY A 142 8.69 -4.82 13.45
N GLY A 143 9.75 -5.51 13.00
CA GLY A 143 9.72 -6.27 11.75
C GLY A 143 8.73 -7.44 11.76
N MET A 144 8.57 -8.13 12.90
CA MET A 144 7.56 -9.18 13.04
C MET A 144 6.14 -8.61 12.95
N ARG A 145 5.85 -7.50 13.66
CA ARG A 145 4.54 -6.82 13.56
C ARG A 145 4.21 -6.42 12.12
N LYS A 146 5.19 -5.89 11.38
CA LYS A 146 5.02 -5.57 9.95
C LYS A 146 4.66 -6.84 9.16
N ARG A 147 5.39 -7.95 9.32
CA ARG A 147 5.10 -9.20 8.61
C ARG A 147 3.73 -9.79 8.97
N VAL A 148 3.29 -9.67 10.22
CA VAL A 148 1.91 -10.04 10.62
C VAL A 148 0.87 -9.19 9.88
N SER A 149 1.10 -7.87 9.74
CA SER A 149 0.18 -7.01 8.97
C SER A 149 0.15 -7.36 7.48
N PHE A 150 1.26 -7.85 6.90
CA PHE A 150 1.27 -8.40 5.55
C PHE A 150 0.46 -9.70 5.46
N ALA A 151 0.66 -10.64 6.39
CA ALA A 151 -0.12 -11.88 6.45
C ALA A 151 -1.63 -11.59 6.52
N ARG A 152 -2.04 -10.60 7.33
CA ARG A 152 -3.43 -10.14 7.40
C ARG A 152 -3.92 -9.56 6.07
N ALA A 153 -3.09 -8.77 5.39
CA ALA A 153 -3.45 -8.11 4.14
C ALA A 153 -3.63 -9.09 2.96
N ILE A 154 -2.99 -10.26 3.02
CA ILE A 154 -3.09 -11.30 1.98
C ILE A 154 -4.02 -12.46 2.38
N MET A 155 -4.83 -12.26 3.44
CA MET A 155 -5.82 -13.27 3.83
C MET A 155 -6.92 -13.36 2.78
N GLU A 156 -7.29 -14.59 2.42
CA GLU A 156 -8.28 -14.91 1.39
C GLU A 156 -9.42 -15.72 2.00
N ASP A 157 -10.64 -15.48 1.56
CA ASP A 157 -11.78 -16.36 1.82
C ASP A 157 -11.98 -17.32 0.64
N PRO A 158 -11.70 -18.63 0.79
CA PRO A 158 -11.90 -19.60 -0.27
C PRO A 158 -13.35 -19.73 -0.75
N ASN A 159 -14.31 -19.33 0.08
CA ASN A 159 -15.74 -19.38 -0.25
C ASN A 159 -16.23 -18.10 -0.95
N ASN A 160 -15.42 -17.02 -0.91
CA ASN A 160 -15.75 -15.74 -1.54
C ASN A 160 -14.54 -15.16 -2.28
N PRO A 161 -14.13 -15.78 -3.40
CA PRO A 161 -12.92 -15.37 -4.12
C PRO A 161 -12.97 -13.97 -4.69
N ASP A 162 -14.16 -13.39 -4.88
CA ASP A 162 -14.32 -12.03 -5.40
C ASP A 162 -13.84 -10.94 -4.41
N ASP A 163 -13.78 -11.28 -3.11
CA ASP A 163 -13.30 -10.38 -2.06
C ASP A 163 -11.80 -10.54 -1.78
N ASN A 164 -11.14 -11.48 -2.46
CA ASN A 164 -9.72 -11.71 -2.25
C ASN A 164 -8.87 -10.53 -2.74
N PRO A 165 -7.74 -10.23 -2.06
CA PRO A 165 -6.90 -9.08 -2.40
C PRO A 165 -6.24 -9.28 -3.77
N GLU A 166 -6.57 -8.41 -4.72
CA GLU A 166 -5.92 -8.35 -6.04
C GLU A 166 -4.92 -7.19 -6.12
N ILE A 167 -5.09 -6.18 -5.26
CA ILE A 167 -4.26 -4.99 -5.19
C ILE A 167 -3.78 -4.81 -3.76
N LEU A 168 -2.47 -4.70 -3.58
CA LEU A 168 -1.86 -4.38 -2.28
C LEU A 168 -1.37 -2.95 -2.27
N LEU A 169 -1.74 -2.22 -1.24
CA LEU A 169 -1.29 -0.86 -0.98
C LEU A 169 -0.37 -0.87 0.25
N TYR A 170 0.81 -0.29 0.13
CA TYR A 170 1.80 -0.24 1.21
C TYR A 170 2.11 1.21 1.57
N ASP A 171 1.76 1.64 2.78
CA ASP A 171 2.07 2.97 3.29
C ASP A 171 3.33 2.90 4.15
N GLU A 172 4.46 3.38 3.63
CA GLU A 172 5.77 3.40 4.30
C GLU A 172 6.14 2.06 4.98
N PRO A 173 6.18 0.94 4.25
CA PRO A 173 6.28 -0.40 4.84
C PRO A 173 7.57 -0.64 5.62
N THR A 174 8.65 0.07 5.30
CA THR A 174 9.99 -0.05 5.92
C THR A 174 10.26 1.02 6.98
N ALA A 175 9.32 1.95 7.21
CA ALA A 175 9.52 3.03 8.19
C ALA A 175 9.76 2.49 9.60
N GLY A 176 10.81 3.02 10.25
CA GLY A 176 11.18 2.65 11.62
C GLY A 176 11.89 1.30 11.77
N LEU A 177 12.28 0.66 10.66
CA LEU A 177 13.08 -0.56 10.65
C LEU A 177 14.57 -0.23 10.38
N ASP A 178 15.45 -1.08 10.88
CA ASP A 178 16.85 -1.06 10.50
C ASP A 178 17.04 -1.53 9.04
N PRO A 179 18.21 -1.28 8.41
CA PRO A 179 18.41 -1.62 7.00
C PRO A 179 18.22 -3.11 6.67
N VAL A 180 18.61 -4.01 7.57
CA VAL A 180 18.48 -5.46 7.33
C VAL A 180 17.01 -5.88 7.39
N ALA A 181 16.28 -5.41 8.40
CA ALA A 181 14.84 -5.67 8.51
C ALA A 181 14.06 -5.02 7.34
N SER A 182 14.49 -3.85 6.86
CA SER A 182 13.92 -3.20 5.68
C SER A 182 14.09 -4.06 4.44
N THR A 183 15.28 -4.60 4.20
CA THR A 183 15.54 -5.52 3.07
C THR A 183 14.60 -6.75 3.11
N VAL A 184 14.40 -7.34 4.29
CA VAL A 184 13.47 -8.48 4.42
C VAL A 184 12.04 -8.11 4.02
N ILE A 185 11.57 -6.90 4.37
CA ILE A 185 10.25 -6.42 3.98
C ILE A 185 10.18 -6.12 2.48
N GLU A 186 11.23 -5.51 1.91
CA GLU A 186 11.32 -5.22 0.48
C GLU A 186 11.30 -6.50 -0.37
N ASP A 187 12.06 -7.52 0.03
CA ASP A 187 12.05 -8.83 -0.63
C ASP A 187 10.68 -9.51 -0.50
N LEU A 188 10.02 -9.38 0.66
CA LEU A 188 8.68 -9.91 0.88
C LEU A 188 7.65 -9.24 -0.06
N ILE A 189 7.68 -7.92 -0.25
CA ILE A 189 6.80 -7.20 -1.18
C ILE A 189 6.93 -7.79 -2.59
N ARG A 190 8.16 -7.97 -3.08
CA ARG A 190 8.39 -8.58 -4.40
C ARG A 190 7.98 -10.05 -4.46
N HIS A 191 8.25 -10.81 -3.40
CA HIS A 191 7.84 -12.20 -3.32
C HIS A 191 6.32 -12.36 -3.41
N LEU A 192 5.56 -11.54 -2.71
CA LEU A 192 4.10 -11.58 -2.73
C LEU A 192 3.51 -11.18 -4.09
N GLN A 193 4.18 -10.33 -4.86
CA GLN A 193 3.79 -10.02 -6.24
C GLN A 193 4.00 -11.23 -7.18
N CYS A 194 5.15 -11.90 -7.06
CA CYS A 194 5.55 -12.94 -7.99
C CYS A 194 5.05 -14.33 -7.58
N ALA A 195 4.84 -14.57 -6.28
CA ALA A 195 4.51 -15.87 -5.74
C ALA A 195 3.01 -16.10 -5.71
N ALA A 196 2.60 -17.15 -6.36
CA ALA A 196 1.33 -17.84 -6.14
C ALA A 196 0.04 -17.09 -6.54
N GLY A 197 0.09 -16.08 -7.41
CA GLY A 197 -1.14 -15.48 -7.96
C GLY A 197 -1.99 -14.71 -6.94
N ILE A 198 -1.43 -14.36 -5.77
CA ILE A 198 -2.17 -13.64 -4.71
C ILE A 198 -2.43 -12.20 -5.16
N CYS A 199 -1.40 -11.49 -5.66
CA CYS A 199 -1.57 -10.11 -6.08
C CYS A 199 -0.48 -9.73 -7.08
N ASN A 200 -0.87 -9.41 -8.31
CA ASN A 200 0.09 -9.02 -9.34
C ASN A 200 0.38 -7.50 -9.34
N THR A 201 -0.46 -6.69 -8.69
CA THR A 201 -0.40 -5.23 -8.74
C THR A 201 -0.29 -4.65 -7.35
N TYR A 202 0.65 -3.75 -7.15
CA TYR A 202 0.72 -3.02 -5.89
C TYR A 202 1.17 -1.57 -6.05
N VAL A 203 0.85 -0.78 -5.03
CA VAL A 203 1.32 0.59 -4.87
C VAL A 203 2.05 0.71 -3.55
N VAL A 204 3.29 1.17 -3.58
CA VAL A 204 4.07 1.48 -2.38
C VAL A 204 4.29 2.98 -2.25
N VAL A 205 3.94 3.53 -1.10
CA VAL A 205 4.33 4.89 -0.71
C VAL A 205 5.60 4.79 0.11
N THR A 206 6.64 5.50 -0.30
CA THR A 206 7.91 5.55 0.43
C THR A 206 8.71 6.80 0.07
N HIS A 207 9.65 7.17 0.93
CA HIS A 207 10.68 8.17 0.67
C HIS A 207 12.10 7.56 0.69
N GLN A 208 12.20 6.23 0.94
CA GLN A 208 13.48 5.53 1.02
C GLN A 208 13.94 5.06 -0.36
N GLN A 209 15.12 5.50 -0.80
CA GLN A 209 15.66 5.17 -2.11
C GLN A 209 15.86 3.65 -2.30
N SER A 210 16.34 2.93 -1.28
CA SER A 210 16.48 1.48 -1.33
C SER A 210 15.16 0.79 -1.63
N THR A 211 14.10 1.16 -0.91
CA THR A 211 12.77 0.59 -1.11
C THR A 211 12.25 0.84 -2.52
N ILE A 212 12.46 2.05 -3.09
CA ILE A 212 12.05 2.38 -4.46
C ILE A 212 12.74 1.44 -5.45
N HIS A 213 14.07 1.34 -5.41
CA HIS A 213 14.84 0.52 -6.35
C HIS A 213 14.56 -0.98 -6.24
N ARG A 214 14.26 -1.48 -5.04
CA ARG A 214 14.00 -2.91 -4.82
C ARG A 214 12.57 -3.31 -5.10
N THR A 215 11.61 -2.39 -4.93
CA THR A 215 10.19 -2.76 -4.95
C THR A 215 9.41 -2.17 -6.12
N ALA A 216 9.87 -1.17 -6.83
CA ALA A 216 9.09 -0.52 -7.88
C ALA A 216 9.61 -0.80 -9.29
N ASP A 217 8.72 -0.77 -10.27
CA ASP A 217 9.05 -0.73 -11.70
C ASP A 217 8.83 0.69 -12.25
N ARG A 218 7.75 1.34 -11.81
CA ARG A 218 7.40 2.72 -12.16
C ARG A 218 7.30 3.59 -10.92
N VAL A 219 7.72 4.84 -11.05
CA VAL A 219 7.72 5.83 -9.99
C VAL A 219 6.86 7.02 -10.40
N VAL A 220 6.09 7.52 -9.46
CA VAL A 220 5.25 8.72 -9.57
C VAL A 220 5.66 9.70 -8.48
N PHE A 221 6.06 10.90 -8.86
CA PHE A 221 6.50 11.93 -7.91
C PHE A 221 5.39 12.92 -7.60
N LEU A 222 5.00 12.96 -6.34
CA LEU A 222 3.97 13.85 -5.81
C LEU A 222 4.61 14.99 -5.02
N TYR A 223 4.29 16.23 -5.38
CA TYR A 223 4.74 17.43 -4.69
C TYR A 223 3.65 18.49 -4.70
N GLN A 224 3.42 19.15 -3.55
CA GLN A 224 2.39 20.16 -3.37
C GLN A 224 1.01 19.75 -3.94
N GLY A 225 0.62 18.52 -3.68
CA GLY A 225 -0.67 17.97 -4.10
C GLY A 225 -0.79 17.66 -5.59
N LYS A 226 0.28 17.74 -6.38
CA LYS A 226 0.27 17.50 -7.83
C LYS A 226 1.29 16.45 -8.24
N LEU A 227 1.00 15.74 -9.33
CA LEU A 227 1.96 14.84 -9.97
C LEU A 227 2.91 15.67 -10.85
N HIS A 228 4.19 15.68 -10.50
CA HIS A 228 5.21 16.46 -11.22
C HIS A 228 6.06 15.65 -12.17
N TRP A 229 6.13 14.34 -11.94
CA TRP A 229 6.92 13.45 -12.78
C TRP A 229 6.44 12.00 -12.63
N GLN A 230 6.61 11.22 -13.68
CA GLN A 230 6.47 9.77 -13.67
C GLN A 230 7.44 9.16 -14.68
N GLY A 231 7.97 8.00 -14.36
CA GLY A 231 8.90 7.26 -15.19
C GLY A 231 9.26 5.91 -14.59
N SER A 232 10.08 5.14 -15.28
CA SER A 232 10.64 3.89 -14.74
C SER A 232 11.66 4.17 -13.64
N VAL A 233 11.91 3.18 -12.78
CA VAL A 233 12.98 3.28 -11.76
C VAL A 233 14.34 3.57 -12.40
N ALA A 234 14.63 3.01 -13.58
CA ALA A 234 15.88 3.27 -14.30
C ALA A 234 16.04 4.71 -14.76
N GLU A 235 14.95 5.43 -15.01
CA GLU A 235 14.98 6.83 -15.42
C GLU A 235 15.26 7.80 -14.27
N ILE A 236 15.14 7.37 -13.01
CA ILE A 236 15.45 8.21 -11.84
C ILE A 236 16.88 8.73 -11.90
N ASP A 237 17.83 7.84 -12.20
CA ASP A 237 19.27 8.14 -12.18
C ASP A 237 19.71 8.97 -13.39
N THR A 238 18.93 8.97 -14.46
CA THR A 238 19.29 9.61 -15.73
C THR A 238 18.47 10.86 -16.06
N THR A 239 17.36 11.10 -15.34
CA THR A 239 16.49 12.24 -15.60
C THR A 239 17.16 13.57 -15.30
N ASP A 240 16.91 14.57 -16.18
CA ASP A 240 17.32 15.96 -15.96
C ASP A 240 16.29 16.77 -15.16
N ASN A 241 15.19 16.15 -14.71
CA ASN A 241 14.17 16.84 -13.95
C ASN A 241 14.74 17.37 -12.61
N PRO A 242 14.76 18.70 -12.39
CA PRO A 242 15.42 19.29 -11.23
C PRO A 242 14.77 18.91 -9.91
N ILE A 243 13.47 18.63 -9.89
CA ILE A 243 12.75 18.17 -8.68
C ILE A 243 13.23 16.78 -8.28
N ILE A 244 13.35 15.86 -9.25
CA ILE A 244 13.80 14.50 -9.01
C ILE A 244 15.25 14.50 -8.55
N ARG A 245 16.12 15.24 -9.24
CA ARG A 245 17.53 15.39 -8.85
C ARG A 245 17.68 15.93 -7.43
N GLN A 246 16.96 16.99 -7.08
CA GLN A 246 17.00 17.54 -5.73
C GLN A 246 16.55 16.53 -4.69
N PHE A 247 15.43 15.83 -4.93
CA PHE A 247 14.87 14.88 -4.00
C PHE A 247 15.85 13.73 -3.68
N PHE A 248 16.45 13.15 -4.72
CA PHE A 248 17.36 12.01 -4.55
C PHE A 248 18.77 12.40 -4.09
N SER A 249 19.24 13.62 -4.39
CA SER A 249 20.52 14.12 -3.86
C SER A 249 20.43 14.64 -2.43
N GLY A 250 19.19 14.88 -1.92
CA GLY A 250 18.98 15.49 -0.61
C GLY A 250 19.44 16.95 -0.53
N SER A 251 19.59 17.64 -1.70
CA SER A 251 20.01 19.04 -1.73
C SER A 251 18.95 19.94 -1.12
N VAL A 252 19.37 20.92 -0.32
CA VAL A 252 18.48 21.98 0.20
C VAL A 252 18.20 23.04 -0.84
N ASP A 253 19.07 23.17 -1.87
CA ASP A 253 18.93 24.12 -2.96
C ASP A 253 18.19 23.48 -4.12
N GLY A 254 17.07 24.07 -4.56
CA GLY A 254 16.28 23.60 -5.68
C GLY A 254 14.79 23.95 -5.59
N PRO A 255 13.98 23.41 -6.50
CA PRO A 255 12.54 23.73 -6.60
C PRO A 255 11.69 23.17 -5.45
N ILE A 256 12.19 22.17 -4.68
CA ILE A 256 11.49 21.68 -3.49
C ILE A 256 11.85 22.60 -2.33
N HIS A 257 10.85 23.35 -1.85
CA HIS A 257 11.02 24.22 -0.68
C HIS A 257 10.61 23.45 0.57
N VAL A 258 11.54 23.31 1.53
CA VAL A 258 11.23 22.77 2.87
C VAL A 258 10.59 23.89 3.64
N ILE A 259 9.31 23.77 3.93
CA ILE A 259 8.60 24.69 4.85
C ILE A 259 9.03 24.26 6.25
N GLY A 260 9.81 25.12 6.92
CA GLY A 260 10.23 24.96 8.32
C GLY A 260 9.08 25.22 9.30
#